data_eb6b5efc0ef92401639e06a84c7e6c6d
#
_entry.id   eb6b5efc0ef92401639e06a84c7e6c6d
#
_cell.length_a   1.000
_cell.length_b   1.000
_cell.length_c   1.000
_cell.angle_alpha   90.00
_cell.angle_beta   90.00
_cell.angle_gamma   90.00
#
_symmetry.space_group_name_H-M   'P 1'
#
loop_
_entity.id
_entity.type
_entity.pdbx_description
1 polymer ?
#
loop_
_entity_poly.entity_id
_entity_poly.type
_entity_poly.pdbx_seq_one_letter_code
_entity_poly.pdbx_strand_id
1 'polypeptide(L)'
;PQESAPTGEETVLELATSVSPELKEALATLRAQPDPESPERAEAQERFAELDGFSLEAKAKKVLSGLAFQQDDFLQPARTLSGGWIMRAHLARLLVMEPDLLMLDEPTNHLDLETLGWFQEQVAKFSGSVLTISHDRAFLNSICTGILEISNRQVRRYLGNFESYLTQKAEREAQHLAAYRNQQREIAHHED
;
A
#
# COMPACT_ATOMS: atom_id res chain seq x y z
N PRO A 1 -2.32 8.13 -7.47
CA PRO A 1 -2.46 9.56 -7.27
C PRO A 1 -1.20 10.07 -6.60
N GLN A 2 -0.53 11.06 -7.18
CA GLN A 2 0.47 11.83 -6.46
C GLN A 2 -0.32 12.54 -5.34
N GLU A 3 -0.30 11.98 -4.14
CA GLU A 3 -0.88 12.65 -3.00
C GLU A 3 -0.10 13.93 -2.78
N SER A 4 -0.82 15.05 -2.79
CA SER A 4 -0.25 16.37 -2.57
C SER A 4 0.49 16.36 -1.23
N ALA A 5 1.68 16.94 -1.19
CA ALA A 5 2.41 17.11 0.06
C ALA A 5 1.47 17.73 1.11
N PRO A 6 1.52 17.28 2.38
CA PRO A 6 0.71 17.85 3.44
C PRO A 6 0.95 19.36 3.50
N THR A 7 -0.10 20.15 3.36
CA THR A 7 -0.01 21.63 3.38
C THR A 7 -0.34 22.21 4.74
N GLY A 8 -0.89 21.40 5.65
CA GLY A 8 -1.32 21.80 6.99
C GLY A 8 -0.25 21.59 8.07
N GLU A 9 -0.63 21.93 9.30
CA GLU A 9 0.15 21.70 10.52
C GLU A 9 -0.07 20.28 11.11
N GLU A 10 -0.70 19.36 10.34
CA GLU A 10 -0.94 18.00 10.78
C GLU A 10 0.38 17.28 11.07
N THR A 11 0.42 16.57 12.19
CA THR A 11 1.58 15.77 12.58
C THR A 11 1.63 14.46 11.81
N VAL A 12 2.77 13.77 11.84
CA VAL A 12 2.94 12.44 11.24
C VAL A 12 1.91 11.45 11.80
N LEU A 13 1.68 11.48 13.10
CA LEU A 13 0.70 10.61 13.76
C LEU A 13 -0.73 10.93 13.32
N GLU A 14 -1.10 12.20 13.25
CA GLU A 14 -2.41 12.63 12.77
C GLU A 14 -2.63 12.25 11.30
N LEU A 15 -1.61 12.36 10.45
CA LEU A 15 -1.68 11.90 9.07
C LEU A 15 -1.95 10.40 9.01
N ALA A 16 -1.30 9.60 9.84
CA ALA A 16 -1.49 8.15 9.89
C ALA A 16 -2.84 7.71 10.49
N THR A 17 -3.43 8.52 11.39
CA THR A 17 -4.73 8.24 12.03
C THR A 17 -5.92 8.88 11.31
N SER A 18 -5.71 9.79 10.37
CA SER A 18 -6.78 10.46 9.59
C SER A 18 -7.41 9.52 8.57
N VAL A 19 -7.99 8.42 9.04
CA VAL A 19 -8.56 7.36 8.20
C VAL A 19 -9.97 7.65 7.70
N SER A 20 -10.70 8.57 8.37
CA SER A 20 -12.01 9.06 7.95
C SER A 20 -12.11 10.59 8.07
N PRO A 21 -13.03 11.25 7.33
CA PRO A 21 -13.27 12.68 7.45
C PRO A 21 -13.64 13.11 8.88
N GLU A 22 -14.48 12.32 9.56
CA GLU A 22 -14.95 12.59 10.92
C GLU A 22 -13.80 12.53 11.92
N LEU A 23 -12.91 11.56 11.81
CA LEU A 23 -11.71 11.44 12.63
C LEU A 23 -10.75 12.61 12.41
N LYS A 24 -10.58 13.01 11.15
CA LYS A 24 -9.76 14.18 10.79
C LYS A 24 -10.31 15.46 11.39
N GLU A 25 -11.63 15.65 11.36
CA GLU A 25 -12.31 16.81 11.96
C GLU A 25 -12.14 16.82 13.49
N ALA A 26 -12.38 15.69 14.16
CA ALA A 26 -12.19 15.57 15.61
C ALA A 26 -10.74 15.90 16.01
N LEU A 27 -9.73 15.35 15.31
CA LEU A 27 -8.33 15.64 15.55
C LEU A 27 -7.99 17.13 15.33
N ALA A 28 -8.53 17.76 14.29
CA ALA A 28 -8.32 19.17 14.01
C ALA A 28 -8.91 20.06 15.13
N THR A 29 -10.10 19.72 15.65
CA THR A 29 -10.73 20.43 16.77
C THR A 29 -9.93 20.25 18.05
N LEU A 30 -9.46 19.04 18.36
CA LEU A 30 -8.63 18.77 19.53
C LEU A 30 -7.32 19.57 19.52
N ARG A 31 -6.75 19.81 18.33
CA ARG A 31 -5.56 20.63 18.15
C ARG A 31 -5.87 22.13 18.31
N ALA A 32 -6.96 22.60 17.70
CA ALA A 32 -7.34 24.00 17.71
C ALA A 32 -7.79 24.51 19.09
N GLN A 33 -8.29 23.61 19.93
CA GLN A 33 -8.82 23.88 21.28
C GLN A 33 -7.90 23.25 22.35
N PRO A 34 -6.83 23.95 22.77
CA PRO A 34 -5.91 23.41 23.77
C PRO A 34 -6.49 23.40 25.19
N ASP A 35 -7.54 24.22 25.46
CA ASP A 35 -8.18 24.32 26.76
C ASP A 35 -8.93 23.05 27.11
N PRO A 36 -8.53 22.32 28.18
CA PRO A 36 -9.20 21.04 28.58
C PRO A 36 -10.66 21.24 29.01
N GLU A 37 -11.06 22.44 29.44
CA GLU A 37 -12.42 22.77 29.90
C GLU A 37 -13.33 23.28 28.78
N SER A 38 -12.81 23.42 27.54
CA SER A 38 -13.62 23.84 26.39
C SER A 38 -14.69 22.81 26.05
N PRO A 39 -15.97 23.22 25.92
CA PRO A 39 -17.04 22.31 25.48
C PRO A 39 -16.76 21.68 24.11
N GLU A 40 -16.21 22.44 23.18
CA GLU A 40 -15.87 21.97 21.83
C GLU A 40 -14.79 20.87 21.86
N ARG A 41 -13.83 21.00 22.80
CA ARG A 41 -12.82 19.98 23.01
C ARG A 41 -13.42 18.71 23.60
N ALA A 42 -14.32 18.84 24.59
CA ALA A 42 -14.99 17.70 25.21
C ALA A 42 -15.80 16.91 24.17
N GLU A 43 -16.58 17.59 23.33
CA GLU A 43 -17.36 16.98 22.26
C GLU A 43 -16.45 16.29 21.21
N ALA A 44 -15.36 16.93 20.81
CA ALA A 44 -14.39 16.35 19.89
C ALA A 44 -13.70 15.11 20.48
N GLN A 45 -13.42 15.11 21.79
CA GLN A 45 -12.82 13.98 22.49
C GLN A 45 -13.79 12.80 22.59
N GLU A 46 -15.07 13.05 22.87
CA GLU A 46 -16.13 12.05 22.87
C GLU A 46 -16.27 11.44 21.47
N ARG A 47 -16.33 12.28 20.44
CA ARG A 47 -16.39 11.85 19.05
C ARG A 47 -15.19 11.00 18.63
N PHE A 48 -13.99 11.42 19.04
CA PHE A 48 -12.75 10.65 18.78
C PHE A 48 -12.78 9.28 19.47
N ALA A 49 -13.31 9.19 20.69
CA ALA A 49 -13.49 7.93 21.41
C ALA A 49 -14.52 7.03 20.76
N GLU A 50 -15.68 7.58 20.35
CA GLU A 50 -16.73 6.82 19.62
C GLU A 50 -16.22 6.19 18.31
N LEU A 51 -15.30 6.88 17.63
CA LEU A 51 -14.66 6.42 16.39
C LEU A 51 -13.45 5.51 16.64
N ASP A 52 -13.27 5.00 17.86
CA ASP A 52 -12.15 4.14 18.28
C ASP A 52 -10.77 4.78 18.06
N GLY A 53 -10.70 6.12 18.11
CA GLY A 53 -9.51 6.90 17.78
C GLY A 53 -8.29 6.54 18.64
N PHE A 54 -8.47 6.17 19.91
CA PHE A 54 -7.36 5.75 20.79
C PHE A 54 -6.73 4.43 20.37
N SER A 55 -7.54 3.47 19.93
CA SER A 55 -7.07 2.19 19.39
C SER A 55 -6.33 2.41 18.05
N LEU A 56 -6.89 3.25 17.18
CA LEU A 56 -6.26 3.65 15.93
C LEU A 56 -4.93 4.36 16.16
N GLU A 57 -4.84 5.23 17.17
CA GLU A 57 -3.59 5.90 17.53
C GLU A 57 -2.51 4.89 17.97
N ALA A 58 -2.85 3.95 18.83
CA ALA A 58 -1.94 2.89 19.27
C ALA A 58 -1.46 2.03 18.08
N LYS A 59 -2.38 1.68 17.17
CA LYS A 59 -2.08 0.95 15.95
C LYS A 59 -1.18 1.77 15.02
N ALA A 60 -1.48 3.07 14.82
CA ALA A 60 -0.68 3.96 14.00
C ALA A 60 0.76 4.09 14.50
N LYS A 61 0.96 4.25 15.81
CA LYS A 61 2.30 4.29 16.43
C LYS A 61 3.09 3.01 16.16
N LYS A 62 2.46 1.85 16.26
CA LYS A 62 3.08 0.56 15.94
C LYS A 62 3.48 0.47 14.47
N VAL A 63 2.58 0.88 13.56
CA VAL A 63 2.83 0.83 12.12
C VAL A 63 3.91 1.82 11.71
N LEU A 64 3.87 3.06 12.23
CA LEU A 64 4.89 4.07 11.99
C LEU A 64 6.28 3.60 12.46
N SER A 65 6.37 3.00 13.65
CA SER A 65 7.64 2.44 14.14
C SER A 65 8.17 1.34 13.22
N GLY A 66 7.29 0.49 12.69
CA GLY A 66 7.67 -0.54 11.71
C GLY A 66 8.15 0.05 10.37
N LEU A 67 7.72 1.27 10.04
CA LEU A 67 8.17 2.03 8.87
C LEU A 67 9.35 2.96 9.20
N ALA A 68 10.07 2.67 10.28
CA ALA A 68 11.29 3.32 10.76
C ALA A 68 11.13 4.74 11.36
N PHE A 69 9.90 5.21 11.61
CA PHE A 69 9.71 6.45 12.38
C PHE A 69 10.07 6.24 13.85
N GLN A 70 10.76 7.21 14.43
CA GLN A 70 11.06 7.27 15.86
C GLN A 70 9.91 7.94 16.62
N GLN A 71 9.86 7.76 17.93
CA GLN A 71 8.79 8.37 18.75
C GLN A 71 8.76 9.90 18.64
N ASP A 72 9.93 10.53 18.52
CA ASP A 72 10.06 11.98 18.38
C ASP A 72 9.52 12.48 17.02
N ASP A 73 9.48 11.63 16.01
CA ASP A 73 8.94 11.98 14.69
C ASP A 73 7.41 12.08 14.68
N PHE A 74 6.73 11.40 15.60
CA PHE A 74 5.26 11.31 15.57
C PHE A 74 4.57 12.65 15.70
N LEU A 75 5.15 13.58 16.46
CA LEU A 75 4.60 14.90 16.71
C LEU A 75 5.18 15.97 15.77
N GLN A 76 6.09 15.61 14.88
CA GLN A 76 6.61 16.54 13.88
C GLN A 76 5.53 16.85 12.83
N PRO A 77 5.48 18.12 12.34
CA PRO A 77 4.60 18.47 11.22
C PRO A 77 4.96 17.66 9.98
N ALA A 78 3.99 16.94 9.41
CA ALA A 78 4.23 16.07 8.25
C ALA A 78 4.82 16.81 7.04
N ARG A 79 4.51 18.13 6.89
CA ARG A 79 5.06 19.00 5.84
C ARG A 79 6.59 19.19 5.89
N THR A 80 7.23 18.87 7.02
CA THR A 80 8.68 18.99 7.19
C THR A 80 9.44 17.74 6.69
N LEU A 81 8.73 16.67 6.39
CA LEU A 81 9.31 15.42 5.94
C LEU A 81 9.79 15.50 4.48
N SER A 82 10.81 14.73 4.13
CA SER A 82 11.15 14.48 2.73
C SER A 82 10.08 13.64 2.03
N GLY A 83 10.05 13.67 0.69
CA GLY A 83 9.04 12.92 -0.09
C GLY A 83 8.98 11.43 0.23
N GLY A 84 10.14 10.79 0.47
CA GLY A 84 10.19 9.37 0.86
C GLY A 84 9.57 9.11 2.24
N TRP A 85 9.80 9.99 3.21
CA TRP A 85 9.18 9.89 4.53
C TRP A 85 7.69 10.19 4.51
N ILE A 86 7.24 11.16 3.69
CA ILE A 86 5.81 11.40 3.45
C ILE A 86 5.15 10.13 2.88
N MET A 87 5.78 9.49 1.91
CA MET A 87 5.26 8.25 1.32
C MET A 87 5.14 7.13 2.38
N ARG A 88 6.14 6.97 3.26
CA ARG A 88 6.06 6.03 4.39
C ARG A 88 4.90 6.35 5.33
N ALA A 89 4.66 7.63 5.64
CA ALA A 89 3.52 8.05 6.48
C ALA A 89 2.17 7.73 5.81
N HIS A 90 2.05 7.90 4.49
CA HIS A 90 0.86 7.48 3.74
C HIS A 90 0.69 5.96 3.71
N LEU A 91 1.77 5.18 3.58
CA LEU A 91 1.71 3.72 3.72
C LEU A 91 1.22 3.33 5.12
N ALA A 92 1.68 4.02 6.18
CA ALA A 92 1.18 3.81 7.53
C ALA A 92 -0.33 4.01 7.61
N ARG A 93 -0.83 5.13 7.08
CA ARG A 93 -2.27 5.43 7.03
C ARG A 93 -3.06 4.31 6.33
N LEU A 94 -2.61 3.85 5.17
CA LEU A 94 -3.27 2.77 4.42
C LEU A 94 -3.33 1.46 5.21
N LEU A 95 -2.26 1.09 5.92
CA LEU A 95 -2.23 -0.10 6.78
C LEU A 95 -3.10 0.05 8.03
N VAL A 96 -3.22 1.26 8.59
CA VAL A 96 -4.09 1.56 9.74
C VAL A 96 -5.56 1.49 9.34
N MET A 97 -5.90 1.96 8.14
CA MET A 97 -7.26 1.93 7.58
C MET A 97 -7.84 0.52 7.41
N GLU A 98 -6.98 -0.48 7.16
CA GLU A 98 -7.41 -1.86 6.83
C GLU A 98 -8.53 -1.92 5.78
N PRO A 99 -8.34 -1.33 4.59
CA PRO A 99 -9.38 -1.34 3.56
C PRO A 99 -9.62 -2.76 3.02
N ASP A 100 -10.79 -3.03 2.44
CA ASP A 100 -11.06 -4.30 1.77
C ASP A 100 -10.15 -4.57 0.58
N LEU A 101 -9.69 -3.50 -0.09
CA LEU A 101 -8.75 -3.55 -1.21
C LEU A 101 -7.63 -2.53 -1.02
N LEU A 102 -6.40 -3.02 -0.90
CA LEU A 102 -5.19 -2.22 -0.85
C LEU A 102 -4.54 -2.17 -2.24
N MET A 103 -4.43 -0.97 -2.81
CA MET A 103 -3.79 -0.75 -4.10
C MET A 103 -2.45 -0.04 -3.91
N LEU A 104 -1.36 -0.68 -4.33
CA LEU A 104 0.01 -0.20 -4.14
C LEU A 104 0.70 -0.05 -5.51
N ASP A 105 1.27 1.13 -5.73
CA ASP A 105 2.06 1.43 -6.92
C ASP A 105 3.50 1.71 -6.48
N GLU A 106 4.43 0.80 -6.85
CA GLU A 106 5.85 0.83 -6.50
C GLU A 106 6.14 1.12 -5.01
N PRO A 107 5.52 0.39 -4.06
CA PRO A 107 5.61 0.72 -2.63
C PRO A 107 7.02 0.53 -2.06
N THR A 108 7.88 -0.19 -2.75
CA THR A 108 9.24 -0.54 -2.31
C THR A 108 10.27 0.56 -2.54
N ASN A 109 9.99 1.54 -3.42
CA ASN A 109 10.97 2.53 -3.88
C ASN A 109 11.56 3.43 -2.79
N HIS A 110 10.89 3.59 -1.65
CA HIS A 110 11.31 4.49 -0.56
C HIS A 110 11.58 3.74 0.75
N LEU A 111 11.68 2.41 0.68
CA LEU A 111 11.94 1.56 1.84
C LEU A 111 13.38 1.04 1.79
N ASP A 112 14.08 1.12 2.93
CA ASP A 112 15.31 0.38 3.13
C ASP A 112 15.02 -1.11 3.38
N LEU A 113 16.05 -1.94 3.42
CA LEU A 113 15.91 -3.39 3.47
C LEU A 113 15.17 -3.88 4.72
N GLU A 114 15.40 -3.26 5.87
CA GLU A 114 14.77 -3.63 7.14
C GLU A 114 13.28 -3.27 7.12
N THR A 115 12.97 -2.04 6.74
CA THR A 115 11.60 -1.53 6.59
C THR A 115 10.83 -2.32 5.53
N LEU A 116 11.48 -2.70 4.43
CA LEU A 116 10.88 -3.54 3.39
C LEU A 116 10.50 -4.91 3.94
N GLY A 117 11.38 -5.56 4.70
CA GLY A 117 11.09 -6.85 5.32
C GLY A 117 9.88 -6.78 6.25
N TRP A 118 9.81 -5.77 7.10
CA TRP A 118 8.67 -5.52 7.97
C TRP A 118 7.39 -5.28 7.15
N PHE A 119 7.46 -4.43 6.11
CA PHE A 119 6.32 -4.12 5.25
C PHE A 119 5.78 -5.37 4.51
N GLN A 120 6.66 -6.23 4.00
CA GLN A 120 6.30 -7.51 3.39
C GLN A 120 5.49 -8.38 4.36
N GLU A 121 5.92 -8.46 5.62
CA GLU A 121 5.17 -9.21 6.64
C GLU A 121 3.78 -8.64 6.91
N GLN A 122 3.63 -7.31 6.93
CA GLN A 122 2.32 -6.69 7.13
C GLN A 122 1.40 -6.96 5.94
N VAL A 123 1.91 -6.82 4.71
CA VAL A 123 1.14 -7.10 3.49
C VAL A 123 0.75 -8.59 3.40
N ALA A 124 1.64 -9.49 3.76
CA ALA A 124 1.35 -10.94 3.77
C ALA A 124 0.27 -11.33 4.80
N LYS A 125 0.14 -10.58 5.90
CA LYS A 125 -0.87 -10.77 6.96
C LYS A 125 -2.14 -9.96 6.74
N PHE A 126 -2.17 -9.15 5.67
CA PHE A 126 -3.30 -8.27 5.40
C PHE A 126 -4.58 -9.07 5.12
N SER A 127 -5.68 -8.73 5.81
CA SER A 127 -6.93 -9.49 5.74
C SER A 127 -7.74 -9.25 4.47
N GLY A 128 -7.56 -8.08 3.85
CA GLY A 128 -8.21 -7.69 2.60
C GLY A 128 -7.46 -8.19 1.35
N SER A 129 -7.92 -7.76 0.19
CA SER A 129 -7.25 -8.02 -1.08
C SER A 129 -6.13 -7.01 -1.32
N VAL A 130 -5.02 -7.46 -1.91
CA VAL A 130 -3.90 -6.59 -2.29
C VAL A 130 -3.70 -6.63 -3.79
N LEU A 131 -3.69 -5.47 -4.44
CA LEU A 131 -3.28 -5.30 -5.82
C LEU A 131 -2.02 -4.42 -5.84
N THR A 132 -0.91 -4.95 -6.33
CA THR A 132 0.35 -4.20 -6.35
C THR A 132 1.00 -4.21 -7.73
N ILE A 133 1.66 -3.10 -8.06
CA ILE A 133 2.61 -2.98 -9.15
C ILE A 133 3.98 -2.76 -8.52
N SER A 134 4.97 -3.57 -8.90
CA SER A 134 6.36 -3.39 -8.44
C SER A 134 7.35 -3.97 -9.44
N HIS A 135 8.53 -3.38 -9.50
CA HIS A 135 9.69 -3.92 -10.21
C HIS A 135 10.57 -4.81 -9.31
N ASP A 136 10.31 -4.84 -8.01
CA ASP A 136 11.02 -5.70 -7.06
C ASP A 136 10.49 -7.14 -7.13
N ARG A 137 11.28 -8.00 -7.78
CA ARG A 137 10.93 -9.42 -7.97
C ARG A 137 10.88 -10.19 -6.66
N ALA A 138 11.75 -9.87 -5.70
CA ALA A 138 11.78 -10.54 -4.41
C ALA A 138 10.51 -10.20 -3.61
N PHE A 139 10.12 -8.92 -3.62
CA PHE A 139 8.85 -8.47 -3.05
C PHE A 139 7.65 -9.19 -3.68
N LEU A 140 7.52 -9.17 -5.02
CA LEU A 140 6.43 -9.86 -5.71
C LEU A 140 6.40 -11.36 -5.42
N ASN A 141 7.57 -11.99 -5.36
CA ASN A 141 7.67 -13.42 -5.08
C ASN A 141 7.23 -13.80 -3.67
N SER A 142 7.42 -12.88 -2.71
CA SER A 142 7.08 -13.12 -1.29
C SER A 142 5.60 -12.91 -0.97
N ILE A 143 4.90 -12.01 -1.70
CA ILE A 143 3.53 -11.62 -1.34
C ILE A 143 2.46 -12.08 -2.33
N CYS A 144 2.81 -12.28 -3.62
CA CYS A 144 1.81 -12.55 -4.66
C CYS A 144 1.33 -14.00 -4.63
N THR A 145 0.02 -14.17 -4.71
CA THR A 145 -0.68 -15.44 -4.94
C THR A 145 -1.17 -15.58 -6.38
N GLY A 146 -1.04 -14.52 -7.18
CA GLY A 146 -1.36 -14.48 -8.60
C GLY A 146 -0.77 -13.26 -9.26
N ILE A 147 -0.48 -13.37 -10.56
CA ILE A 147 0.05 -12.30 -11.40
C ILE A 147 -0.94 -11.99 -12.51
N LEU A 148 -1.18 -10.71 -12.75
CA LEU A 148 -1.94 -10.20 -13.89
C LEU A 148 -0.97 -9.62 -14.92
N GLU A 149 -0.83 -10.28 -16.06
CA GLU A 149 -0.04 -9.76 -17.17
C GLU A 149 -0.94 -8.98 -18.14
N ILE A 150 -0.55 -7.74 -18.45
CA ILE A 150 -1.20 -6.93 -19.46
C ILE A 150 -0.31 -6.94 -20.71
N SER A 151 -0.76 -7.59 -21.76
CA SER A 151 -0.03 -7.72 -23.03
C SER A 151 -1.01 -7.71 -24.19
N ASN A 152 -0.66 -7.02 -25.29
CA ASN A 152 -1.47 -6.95 -26.51
C ASN A 152 -2.96 -6.57 -26.25
N ARG A 153 -3.23 -5.62 -25.35
CA ARG A 153 -4.57 -5.20 -24.92
C ARG A 153 -5.42 -6.30 -24.29
N GLN A 154 -4.77 -7.34 -23.79
CA GLN A 154 -5.41 -8.43 -23.05
C GLN A 154 -4.82 -8.54 -21.67
N VAL A 155 -5.67 -8.89 -20.70
CA VAL A 155 -5.25 -9.21 -19.35
C VAL A 155 -5.24 -10.73 -19.20
N ARG A 156 -4.15 -11.27 -18.69
CA ARG A 156 -3.99 -12.69 -18.40
C ARG A 156 -3.64 -12.91 -16.95
N ARG A 157 -4.31 -13.84 -16.32
CA ARG A 157 -4.04 -14.24 -14.94
C ARG A 157 -3.20 -15.50 -14.93
N TYR A 158 -2.15 -15.49 -14.10
CA TYR A 158 -1.33 -16.64 -13.74
C TYR A 158 -1.47 -16.89 -12.25
N LEU A 159 -1.54 -18.14 -11.82
CA LEU A 159 -1.65 -18.52 -10.43
C LEU A 159 -0.25 -18.74 -9.83
N GLY A 160 -0.10 -18.40 -8.56
CA GLY A 160 1.15 -18.53 -7.83
C GLY A 160 1.96 -17.22 -7.75
N ASN A 161 3.19 -17.34 -7.30
CA ASN A 161 4.13 -16.24 -7.15
C ASN A 161 4.80 -15.85 -8.48
N PHE A 162 5.74 -14.89 -8.40
CA PHE A 162 6.42 -14.37 -9.59
C PHE A 162 7.24 -15.44 -10.33
N GLU A 163 7.90 -16.37 -9.61
CA GLU A 163 8.64 -17.49 -10.25
C GLU A 163 7.71 -18.46 -10.98
N SER A 164 6.57 -18.78 -10.37
CA SER A 164 5.53 -19.62 -11.01
C SER A 164 5.00 -18.97 -12.28
N TYR A 165 4.82 -17.65 -12.28
CA TYR A 165 4.43 -16.88 -13.46
C TYR A 165 5.47 -17.02 -14.58
N LEU A 166 6.75 -16.87 -14.30
CA LEU A 166 7.81 -16.96 -15.30
C LEU A 166 7.83 -18.35 -15.96
N THR A 167 7.67 -19.42 -15.17
CA THR A 167 7.61 -20.79 -15.66
C THR A 167 6.41 -21.00 -16.58
N GLN A 168 5.20 -20.64 -16.12
CA GLN A 168 3.96 -20.78 -16.89
C GLN A 168 3.99 -19.95 -18.18
N LYS A 169 4.59 -18.76 -18.14
CA LYS A 169 4.77 -17.92 -19.32
C LYS A 169 5.68 -18.58 -20.35
N ALA A 170 6.85 -19.06 -19.92
CA ALA A 170 7.81 -19.74 -20.80
C ALA A 170 7.21 -21.00 -21.47
N GLU A 171 6.49 -21.82 -20.72
CA GLU A 171 5.79 -23.00 -21.26
C GLU A 171 4.76 -22.62 -22.32
N ARG A 172 3.97 -21.57 -22.05
CA ARG A 172 2.95 -21.09 -22.99
C ARG A 172 3.57 -20.52 -24.27
N GLU A 173 4.65 -19.74 -24.15
CA GLU A 173 5.36 -19.21 -25.31
C GLU A 173 5.93 -20.33 -26.18
N ALA A 174 6.49 -21.37 -25.56
CA ALA A 174 6.98 -22.54 -26.26
C ALA A 174 5.84 -23.29 -27.01
N GLN A 175 4.68 -23.48 -26.36
CA GLN A 175 3.50 -24.09 -26.96
C GLN A 175 2.99 -23.26 -28.16
N HIS A 176 2.91 -21.93 -27.99
CA HIS A 176 2.47 -21.03 -29.05
C HIS A 176 3.41 -21.09 -30.27
N LEU A 177 4.73 -21.09 -30.03
CA LEU A 177 5.73 -21.19 -31.07
C LEU A 177 5.65 -22.55 -31.81
N ALA A 178 5.44 -23.64 -31.08
CA ALA A 178 5.26 -24.97 -31.67
C ALA A 178 3.98 -25.05 -32.55
N ALA A 179 2.87 -24.51 -32.05
CA ALA A 179 1.62 -24.43 -32.82
C ALA A 179 1.77 -23.59 -34.08
N TYR A 180 2.45 -22.44 -34.00
CA TYR A 180 2.74 -21.59 -35.16
C TYR A 180 3.59 -22.30 -36.20
N ARG A 181 4.65 -23.02 -35.79
CA ARG A 181 5.51 -23.79 -36.70
C ARG A 181 4.74 -24.94 -37.37
N ASN A 182 3.85 -25.63 -36.68
CA ASN A 182 3.00 -26.66 -37.25
C ASN A 182 2.04 -26.10 -38.29
N GLN A 183 1.37 -24.97 -37.97
CA GLN A 183 0.50 -24.28 -38.89
C GLN A 183 1.22 -23.84 -40.19
N GLN A 184 2.44 -23.32 -40.07
CA GLN A 184 3.26 -22.95 -41.23
C GLN A 184 3.61 -24.15 -42.12
N ARG A 185 3.88 -25.32 -41.51
CA ARG A 185 4.14 -26.57 -42.27
C ARG A 185 2.89 -27.04 -43.00
N GLU A 186 1.72 -26.97 -42.37
CA GLU A 186 0.45 -27.36 -43.01
C GLU A 186 0.13 -26.43 -44.17
N ILE A 187 0.32 -25.13 -44.04
CA ILE A 187 0.10 -24.15 -45.15
C ILE A 187 1.04 -24.49 -46.32
N ALA A 188 2.33 -24.66 -46.07
CA ALA A 188 3.30 -25.00 -47.11
C ALA A 188 2.98 -26.30 -47.83
N HIS A 189 2.41 -27.33 -47.14
CA HIS A 189 2.00 -28.60 -47.74
C HIS A 189 0.72 -28.48 -48.58
N HIS A 190 -0.10 -27.48 -48.38
CA HIS A 190 -1.31 -27.20 -49.17
C HIS A 190 -1.08 -26.30 -50.39
N GLU A 191 0.08 -25.62 -50.44
CA GLU A 191 0.47 -24.76 -51.58
C GLU A 191 1.30 -25.51 -52.65
N ASP A 192 1.77 -26.72 -52.34
CA ASP A 192 2.42 -27.68 -53.30
C ASP A 192 1.38 -28.67 -53.87
#